data_2258ed774bb773bceb8eb297931c04cf
#
_entry.id   2258ed774bb773bceb8eb297931c04cf
#
_cell.length_a   1.000
_cell.length_b   1.000
_cell.length_c   1.000
_cell.angle_alpha   90.00
_cell.angle_beta   90.00
_cell.angle_gamma   90.00
#
_symmetry.space_group_name_H-M   'P 1'
#
loop_
_entity.id
_entity.type
_entity.pdbx_description
1 polymer ?
#
loop_
_entity_poly.entity_id
_entity_poly.type
_entity_poly.pdbx_seq_one_letter_code
_entity_poly.pdbx_strand_id
1 'polypeptide(L)'
;ASGRASSRTLGFNARMAPYLTSALGSIRLIVRDFQTLLEFVHPVDANAAVYSHRTFELLLRSCTEFEALAKGGAVERNLIAPSQQPNINDLSPLYDALEIATTEVGMTMWHPETLFLRPLDGWKEQPHGLHWYRSYNSVKHNRSGRFSEATLHNVTLSIASCFLLLQRLGGYQLQLERHVHHENNL
;
A
#
# COMPACT_ATOMS: atom_id res chain seq x y z
N ALA A 1 -49.27 -15.48 -19.73
CA ALA A 1 -48.77 -14.93 -18.48
C ALA A 1 -47.28 -14.56 -18.62
N SER A 2 -47.03 -13.31 -18.90
CA SER A 2 -45.69 -12.73 -19.13
C SER A 2 -45.09 -12.31 -17.78
N GLY A 3 -44.08 -13.06 -17.29
CA GLY A 3 -43.32 -12.70 -16.11
C GLY A 3 -42.17 -11.78 -16.52
N ARG A 4 -42.29 -10.48 -16.23
CA ARG A 4 -41.20 -9.50 -16.32
C ARG A 4 -40.18 -9.78 -15.20
N ALA A 5 -38.99 -10.22 -15.55
CA ALA A 5 -37.84 -10.22 -14.66
C ALA A 5 -37.42 -8.77 -14.42
N SER A 6 -37.60 -8.29 -13.18
CA SER A 6 -37.12 -6.99 -12.72
C SER A 6 -35.61 -7.05 -12.58
N SER A 7 -34.89 -6.41 -13.50
CA SER A 7 -33.46 -6.13 -13.35
C SER A 7 -33.28 -5.10 -12.23
N ARG A 8 -32.90 -5.55 -11.03
CA ARG A 8 -32.41 -4.67 -9.97
C ARG A 8 -31.06 -4.13 -10.43
N THR A 9 -31.07 -2.93 -10.98
CA THR A 9 -29.88 -2.09 -11.08
C THR A 9 -29.43 -1.77 -9.66
N LEU A 10 -28.38 -2.43 -9.20
CA LEU A 10 -27.70 -2.06 -7.95
C LEU A 10 -27.14 -0.66 -8.15
N GLY A 11 -27.83 0.33 -7.56
CA GLY A 11 -27.37 1.70 -7.52
C GLY A 11 -26.06 1.79 -6.75
N PHE A 12 -24.96 1.96 -7.47
CA PHE A 12 -23.62 2.13 -6.95
C PHE A 12 -23.46 3.57 -6.45
N ASN A 13 -24.08 3.88 -5.30
CA ASN A 13 -23.90 5.12 -4.52
C ASN A 13 -23.48 4.80 -3.08
N ALA A 14 -22.63 3.78 -2.89
CA ALA A 14 -21.98 3.61 -1.60
C ALA A 14 -20.94 4.73 -1.45
N ARG A 15 -21.25 5.73 -0.62
CA ARG A 15 -20.31 6.80 -0.27
C ARG A 15 -19.10 6.16 0.39
N MET A 16 -17.92 6.35 -0.21
CA MET A 16 -16.66 5.81 0.31
C MET A 16 -16.48 6.22 1.77
N ALA A 17 -16.01 5.28 2.62
CA ALA A 17 -15.73 5.58 4.02
C ALA A 17 -14.71 6.74 4.12
N PRO A 18 -14.90 7.68 5.07
CA PRO A 18 -14.04 8.87 5.17
C PRO A 18 -12.54 8.56 5.27
N TYR A 19 -12.16 7.48 5.97
CA TYR A 19 -10.78 7.08 6.09
C TYR A 19 -10.17 6.63 4.75
N LEU A 20 -10.94 5.97 3.88
CA LEU A 20 -10.49 5.57 2.54
C LEU A 20 -10.29 6.79 1.63
N THR A 21 -11.17 7.80 1.73
CA THR A 21 -11.04 9.05 0.97
C THR A 21 -9.77 9.79 1.37
N SER A 22 -9.50 9.89 2.67
CA SER A 22 -8.28 10.50 3.21
C SER A 22 -7.04 9.76 2.74
N ALA A 23 -7.02 8.42 2.92
CA ALA A 23 -5.90 7.59 2.51
C ALA A 23 -5.62 7.66 1.00
N LEU A 24 -6.65 7.71 0.16
CA LEU A 24 -6.49 7.88 -1.29
C LEU A 24 -5.76 9.18 -1.63
N GLY A 25 -6.08 10.28 -0.96
CA GLY A 25 -5.39 11.56 -1.12
C GLY A 25 -3.90 11.47 -0.73
N SER A 26 -3.62 10.93 0.45
CA SER A 26 -2.25 10.75 0.94
C SER A 26 -1.42 9.83 0.06
N ILE A 27 -1.98 8.69 -0.35
CA ILE A 27 -1.29 7.71 -1.20
C ILE A 27 -0.95 8.30 -2.57
N ARG A 28 -1.82 9.12 -3.18
CA ARG A 28 -1.52 9.83 -4.43
C ARG A 28 -0.30 10.74 -4.30
N LEU A 29 -0.18 11.45 -3.18
CA LEU A 29 1.00 12.29 -2.92
C LEU A 29 2.26 11.46 -2.71
N ILE A 30 2.17 10.35 -1.97
CA ILE A 30 3.29 9.42 -1.76
C ILE A 30 3.78 8.85 -3.09
N VAL A 31 2.85 8.43 -3.96
CA VAL A 31 3.18 7.88 -5.28
C VAL A 31 3.85 8.91 -6.17
N ARG A 32 3.36 10.15 -6.19
CA ARG A 32 4.00 11.24 -6.95
C ARG A 32 5.44 11.47 -6.48
N ASP A 33 5.65 11.52 -5.16
CA ASP A 33 6.98 11.72 -4.60
C ASP A 33 7.89 10.50 -4.83
N PHE A 34 7.32 9.30 -4.87
CA PHE A 34 8.02 8.06 -5.25
C PHE A 34 8.41 8.08 -6.72
N GLN A 35 7.53 8.49 -7.63
CA GLN A 35 7.85 8.67 -9.05
C GLN A 35 9.00 9.66 -9.25
N THR A 36 8.98 10.78 -8.52
CA THR A 36 10.10 11.74 -8.53
C THR A 36 11.41 11.11 -8.04
N LEU A 37 11.39 10.24 -7.02
CA LEU A 37 12.58 9.50 -6.60
C LEU A 37 13.11 8.61 -7.74
N LEU A 38 12.22 7.97 -8.49
CA LEU A 38 12.59 7.07 -9.59
C LEU A 38 13.18 7.79 -10.82
N GLU A 39 13.07 9.11 -10.90
CA GLU A 39 13.82 9.91 -11.89
C GLU A 39 15.34 9.93 -11.59
N PHE A 40 15.73 9.73 -10.33
CA PHE A 40 17.11 9.73 -9.87
C PHE A 40 17.68 8.34 -9.56
N VAL A 41 16.82 7.38 -9.26
CA VAL A 41 17.18 6.01 -8.92
C VAL A 41 16.42 5.06 -9.84
N HIS A 42 17.10 4.51 -10.84
CA HIS A 42 16.46 3.60 -11.79
C HIS A 42 15.86 2.37 -11.08
N PRO A 43 14.57 2.07 -11.27
CA PRO A 43 13.88 0.98 -10.57
C PRO A 43 14.23 -0.37 -11.19
N VAL A 44 15.32 -0.95 -10.74
CA VAL A 44 15.87 -2.26 -11.12
C VAL A 44 16.34 -2.99 -9.86
N ASP A 45 16.47 -4.30 -9.93
CA ASP A 45 16.90 -5.13 -8.79
C ASP A 45 18.27 -4.71 -8.24
N ALA A 46 19.19 -4.31 -9.11
CA ALA A 46 20.52 -3.82 -8.70
C ALA A 46 20.44 -2.60 -7.75
N ASN A 47 19.38 -1.80 -7.84
CA ASN A 47 19.15 -0.62 -7.01
C ASN A 47 18.18 -0.87 -5.84
N ALA A 48 17.69 -2.09 -5.64
CA ALA A 48 16.74 -2.43 -4.58
C ALA A 48 17.24 -2.06 -3.17
N ALA A 49 18.54 -2.14 -2.94
CA ALA A 49 19.21 -1.82 -1.67
C ALA A 49 19.59 -0.34 -1.51
N VAL A 50 19.36 0.51 -2.51
CA VAL A 50 19.65 1.95 -2.42
C VAL A 50 18.79 2.57 -1.33
N TYR A 51 19.42 3.41 -0.50
CA TYR A 51 18.75 4.18 0.54
C TYR A 51 19.19 5.65 0.52
N SER A 52 18.32 6.53 0.99
CA SER A 52 18.52 7.97 1.01
C SER A 52 17.57 8.64 2.00
N HIS A 53 17.71 9.96 2.21
CA HIS A 53 16.71 10.71 2.96
C HIS A 53 15.32 10.62 2.33
N ARG A 54 15.23 10.56 1.00
CA ARG A 54 13.94 10.43 0.29
C ARG A 54 13.30 9.06 0.50
N THR A 55 14.07 7.97 0.43
CA THR A 55 13.53 6.64 0.74
C THR A 55 13.09 6.55 2.20
N PHE A 56 13.84 7.15 3.14
CA PHE A 56 13.46 7.22 4.54
C PHE A 56 12.12 7.95 4.75
N GLU A 57 11.95 9.16 4.17
CA GLU A 57 10.71 9.92 4.27
C GLU A 57 9.51 9.15 3.68
N LEU A 58 9.70 8.55 2.51
CA LEU A 58 8.66 7.76 1.84
C LEU A 58 8.28 6.53 2.65
N LEU A 59 9.26 5.81 3.24
CA LEU A 59 8.99 4.67 4.11
C LEU A 59 8.16 5.06 5.32
N LEU A 60 8.52 6.16 6.01
CA LEU A 60 7.76 6.63 7.17
C LEU A 60 6.32 6.98 6.79
N ARG A 61 6.12 7.72 5.69
CA ARG A 61 4.80 8.16 5.25
C ARG A 61 3.93 6.98 4.80
N SER A 62 4.46 6.08 3.97
CA SER A 62 3.71 4.93 3.49
C SER A 62 3.34 3.95 4.61
N CYS A 63 4.23 3.72 5.58
CA CYS A 63 3.90 2.89 6.73
C CYS A 63 2.82 3.52 7.62
N THR A 64 2.85 4.84 7.82
CA THR A 64 1.80 5.55 8.56
C THR A 64 0.44 5.42 7.87
N GLU A 65 0.38 5.55 6.53
CA GLU A 65 -0.86 5.36 5.78
C GLU A 65 -1.32 3.89 5.81
N PHE A 66 -0.39 2.94 5.75
CA PHE A 66 -0.71 1.52 5.91
C PHE A 66 -1.36 1.23 7.26
N GLU A 67 -0.79 1.76 8.37
CA GLU A 67 -1.35 1.61 9.72
C GLU A 67 -2.77 2.20 9.79
N ALA A 68 -2.97 3.39 9.22
CA ALA A 68 -4.29 4.06 9.19
C ALA A 68 -5.33 3.26 8.41
N LEU A 69 -4.97 2.75 7.22
CA LEU A 69 -5.83 1.89 6.40
C LEU A 69 -6.17 0.59 7.11
N ALA A 70 -5.16 -0.09 7.66
CA ALA A 70 -5.36 -1.37 8.35
C ALA A 70 -6.24 -1.20 9.59
N LYS A 71 -6.02 -0.15 10.40
CA LYS A 71 -6.88 0.17 11.54
C LYS A 71 -8.31 0.47 11.11
N GLY A 72 -8.50 1.34 10.10
CA GLY A 72 -9.82 1.68 9.58
C GLY A 72 -10.59 0.46 9.08
N GLY A 73 -9.92 -0.39 8.31
CA GLY A 73 -10.48 -1.63 7.79
C GLY A 73 -10.82 -2.65 8.88
N ALA A 74 -10.00 -2.75 9.92
CA ALA A 74 -10.24 -3.65 11.05
C ALA A 74 -11.43 -3.18 11.91
N VAL A 75 -11.58 -1.88 12.14
CA VAL A 75 -12.75 -1.29 12.83
C VAL A 75 -14.02 -1.52 12.02
N GLU A 76 -14.00 -1.24 10.72
CA GLU A 76 -15.16 -1.42 9.83
C GLU A 76 -15.67 -2.87 9.80
N ARG A 77 -14.76 -3.83 9.97
CA ARG A 77 -15.06 -5.27 10.03
C ARG A 77 -15.27 -5.82 11.43
N ASN A 78 -15.34 -4.95 12.45
CA ASN A 78 -15.48 -5.33 13.86
C ASN A 78 -14.40 -6.31 14.37
N LEU A 79 -13.20 -6.27 13.78
CA LEU A 79 -12.05 -7.06 14.25
C LEU A 79 -11.37 -6.44 15.47
N ILE A 80 -11.49 -5.11 15.62
CA ILE A 80 -11.03 -4.34 16.77
C ILE A 80 -12.05 -3.26 17.16
N ALA A 81 -12.00 -2.80 18.40
CA ALA A 81 -12.84 -1.68 18.85
C ALA A 81 -12.29 -0.33 18.32
N PRO A 82 -13.14 0.67 18.03
CA PRO A 82 -12.71 1.99 17.54
C PRO A 82 -11.73 2.71 18.48
N SER A 83 -11.87 2.51 19.79
CA SER A 83 -11.01 3.10 20.82
C SER A 83 -9.67 2.38 21.00
N GLN A 84 -9.50 1.19 20.42
CA GLN A 84 -8.29 0.40 20.57
C GLN A 84 -7.10 1.06 19.85
N GLN A 85 -5.92 0.97 20.47
CA GLN A 85 -4.64 1.35 19.87
C GLN A 85 -3.88 0.06 19.48
N PRO A 86 -4.18 -0.52 18.32
CA PRO A 86 -3.62 -1.79 17.90
C PRO A 86 -2.16 -1.64 17.50
N ASN A 87 -1.35 -2.65 17.76
CA ASN A 87 -0.09 -2.86 17.07
C ASN A 87 -0.33 -3.59 15.74
N ILE A 88 0.73 -3.76 14.94
CA ILE A 88 0.63 -4.38 13.62
C ILE A 88 0.13 -5.84 13.66
N ASN A 89 0.43 -6.57 14.75
CA ASN A 89 0.01 -7.97 14.90
C ASN A 89 -1.48 -8.07 15.23
N ASP A 90 -2.02 -7.11 15.99
CA ASP A 90 -3.46 -7.03 16.29
C ASP A 90 -4.29 -6.80 15.02
N LEU A 91 -3.67 -6.26 13.96
CA LEU A 91 -4.29 -6.00 12.66
C LEU A 91 -4.17 -7.17 11.68
N SER A 92 -3.36 -8.19 12.01
CA SER A 92 -3.13 -9.34 11.13
C SER A 92 -4.38 -10.16 10.76
N PRO A 93 -5.50 -10.18 11.55
CA PRO A 93 -6.74 -10.82 11.12
C PRO A 93 -7.35 -10.24 9.83
N LEU A 94 -6.97 -9.00 9.45
CA LEU A 94 -7.34 -8.43 8.16
C LEU A 94 -6.83 -9.26 6.98
N TYR A 95 -5.71 -9.96 7.13
CA TYR A 95 -5.14 -10.79 6.08
C TYR A 95 -6.14 -11.83 5.55
N ASP A 96 -6.84 -12.51 6.46
CA ASP A 96 -7.87 -13.49 6.09
C ASP A 96 -9.18 -12.79 5.70
N ALA A 97 -9.59 -11.77 6.45
CA ALA A 97 -10.84 -11.04 6.19
C ALA A 97 -10.87 -10.35 4.82
N LEU A 98 -9.72 -10.06 4.23
CA LEU A 98 -9.56 -9.44 2.92
C LEU A 98 -9.09 -10.42 1.83
N GLU A 99 -8.96 -11.72 2.15
CA GLU A 99 -8.51 -12.77 1.22
C GLU A 99 -7.19 -12.40 0.51
N ILE A 100 -6.18 -11.98 1.29
CA ILE A 100 -4.93 -11.43 0.75
C ILE A 100 -3.98 -12.50 0.22
N ALA A 101 -4.07 -13.75 0.71
CA ALA A 101 -3.09 -14.83 0.52
C ALA A 101 -2.61 -15.04 -0.93
N THR A 102 -3.46 -14.78 -1.92
CA THR A 102 -3.14 -14.98 -3.34
C THR A 102 -3.02 -13.69 -4.13
N THR A 103 -3.00 -12.54 -3.44
CA THR A 103 -3.02 -11.24 -4.10
C THR A 103 -1.63 -10.71 -4.34
N GLU A 104 -1.33 -10.39 -5.60
CA GLU A 104 -0.09 -9.74 -6.01
C GLU A 104 -0.36 -8.31 -6.46
N VAL A 105 0.65 -7.45 -6.29
CA VAL A 105 0.67 -6.07 -6.79
C VAL A 105 1.76 -5.96 -7.84
N GLY A 106 1.38 -5.57 -9.06
CA GLY A 106 2.32 -5.34 -10.15
C GLY A 106 2.87 -3.91 -10.13
N MET A 107 4.19 -3.77 -10.01
CA MET A 107 4.93 -2.51 -10.11
C MET A 107 5.41 -2.33 -11.54
N THR A 108 4.58 -1.71 -12.40
CA THR A 108 4.86 -1.54 -13.84
C THR A 108 6.00 -0.57 -14.15
N MET A 109 6.44 0.21 -13.15
CA MET A 109 7.60 1.11 -13.27
C MET A 109 8.94 0.38 -13.11
N TRP A 110 8.95 -0.89 -12.70
CA TRP A 110 10.17 -1.67 -12.54
C TRP A 110 10.70 -2.16 -13.88
N HIS A 111 12.01 -2.24 -14.02
CA HIS A 111 12.68 -2.61 -15.27
C HIS A 111 13.57 -3.86 -15.08
N PRO A 112 13.76 -4.67 -16.15
CA PRO A 112 13.17 -4.54 -17.48
C PRO A 112 11.70 -4.96 -17.55
N GLU A 113 11.20 -5.65 -16.53
CA GLU A 113 9.86 -6.24 -16.49
C GLU A 113 9.06 -5.74 -15.29
N THR A 114 7.74 -5.87 -15.34
CA THR A 114 6.88 -5.59 -14.19
C THR A 114 7.29 -6.47 -13.01
N LEU A 115 7.59 -5.84 -11.88
CA LEU A 115 7.85 -6.55 -10.62
C LEU A 115 6.53 -6.91 -9.95
N PHE A 116 6.27 -8.20 -9.77
CA PHE A 116 5.11 -8.68 -9.00
C PHE A 116 5.49 -8.91 -7.54
N LEU A 117 4.72 -8.34 -6.63
CA LEU A 117 4.99 -8.33 -5.20
C LEU A 117 3.82 -8.92 -4.42
N ARG A 118 4.13 -9.67 -3.38
CA ARG A 118 3.21 -10.05 -2.30
C ARG A 118 3.58 -9.28 -1.04
N PRO A 119 3.22 -8.00 -0.95
CA PRO A 119 3.79 -7.10 0.04
C PRO A 119 3.33 -7.40 1.47
N LEU A 120 2.28 -8.22 1.65
CA LEU A 120 1.74 -8.62 2.95
C LEU A 120 2.04 -10.08 3.32
N ASP A 121 2.89 -10.76 2.54
CA ASP A 121 3.37 -12.09 2.93
C ASP A 121 4.13 -12.00 4.27
N GLY A 122 3.86 -12.98 5.13
CA GLY A 122 4.43 -13.03 6.48
C GLY A 122 3.67 -12.21 7.53
N TRP A 123 2.60 -11.46 7.19
CA TRP A 123 1.90 -10.62 8.17
C TRP A 123 1.40 -11.41 9.40
N LYS A 124 1.01 -12.66 9.19
CA LYS A 124 0.55 -13.56 10.26
C LYS A 124 1.67 -14.32 10.96
N GLU A 125 2.89 -14.24 10.44
CA GLU A 125 4.02 -15.00 10.95
C GLU A 125 4.64 -14.33 12.17
N GLN A 126 4.57 -14.99 13.32
CA GLN A 126 5.18 -14.52 14.56
C GLN A 126 6.47 -15.32 14.82
N PRO A 127 7.54 -14.67 15.27
CA PRO A 127 7.70 -13.24 15.60
C PRO A 127 8.12 -12.35 14.42
N HIS A 128 8.22 -12.89 13.21
CA HIS A 128 8.92 -12.22 12.11
C HIS A 128 8.09 -11.17 11.39
N GLY A 129 6.79 -11.38 11.18
CA GLY A 129 5.89 -10.40 10.59
C GLY A 129 6.35 -9.81 9.25
N LEU A 130 5.86 -8.65 8.91
CA LEU A 130 6.21 -7.93 7.69
C LEU A 130 7.65 -7.39 7.75
N HIS A 131 8.52 -7.87 6.87
CA HIS A 131 9.94 -7.49 6.85
C HIS A 131 10.14 -5.96 6.68
N TRP A 132 9.48 -5.36 5.69
CA TRP A 132 9.56 -3.91 5.43
C TRP A 132 9.02 -3.07 6.60
N TYR A 133 8.02 -3.56 7.32
CA TYR A 133 7.47 -2.89 8.50
C TYR A 133 8.44 -2.94 9.70
N ARG A 134 9.19 -4.04 9.85
CA ARG A 134 10.28 -4.12 10.84
C ARG A 134 11.38 -3.11 10.53
N SER A 135 11.75 -2.99 9.25
CA SER A 135 12.72 -1.97 8.82
C SER A 135 12.22 -0.56 9.14
N TYR A 136 10.93 -0.27 8.88
CA TYR A 136 10.30 1.00 9.28
C TYR A 136 10.44 1.25 10.80
N ASN A 137 10.12 0.29 11.65
CA ASN A 137 10.26 0.43 13.10
C ASN A 137 11.74 0.63 13.51
N SER A 138 12.66 -0.10 12.90
CA SER A 138 14.10 0.03 13.15
C SER A 138 14.59 1.45 12.87
N VAL A 139 14.27 2.00 11.69
CA VAL A 139 14.72 3.35 11.30
C VAL A 139 14.01 4.45 12.08
N LYS A 140 12.74 4.25 12.45
CA LYS A 140 11.96 5.18 13.26
C LYS A 140 12.54 5.36 14.65
N HIS A 141 12.98 4.27 15.29
CA HIS A 141 13.48 4.27 16.67
C HIS A 141 15.00 4.46 16.77
N ASN A 142 15.76 4.09 15.75
CA ASN A 142 17.21 4.23 15.71
C ASN A 142 17.70 4.68 14.34
N ARG A 143 17.36 5.92 13.96
CA ARG A 143 17.71 6.47 12.65
C ARG A 143 19.21 6.41 12.37
N SER A 144 20.05 6.81 13.31
CA SER A 144 21.51 6.88 13.11
C SER A 144 22.15 5.52 12.87
N GLY A 145 21.66 4.47 13.54
CA GLY A 145 22.24 3.13 13.44
C GLY A 145 21.58 2.24 12.38
N ARG A 146 20.39 2.61 11.88
CA ARG A 146 19.56 1.76 11.01
C ARG A 146 19.11 2.45 9.72
N PHE A 147 19.67 3.62 9.41
CA PHE A 147 19.24 4.42 8.25
C PHE A 147 19.30 3.65 6.92
N SER A 148 20.28 2.75 6.77
CA SER A 148 20.42 1.89 5.59
C SER A 148 19.29 0.88 5.36
N GLU A 149 18.41 0.67 6.37
CA GLU A 149 17.25 -0.20 6.22
C GLU A 149 16.08 0.49 5.49
N ALA A 150 16.14 1.82 5.31
CA ALA A 150 15.16 2.57 4.51
C ALA A 150 15.43 2.43 3.00
N THR A 151 15.48 1.20 2.51
CA THR A 151 15.83 0.87 1.13
C THR A 151 14.71 1.16 0.15
N LEU A 152 15.05 1.32 -1.14
CA LEU A 152 14.08 1.41 -2.24
C LEU A 152 13.11 0.22 -2.23
N HIS A 153 13.61 -1.00 -1.99
CA HIS A 153 12.79 -2.20 -1.89
C HIS A 153 11.73 -2.11 -0.78
N ASN A 154 12.13 -1.69 0.43
CA ASN A 154 11.19 -1.55 1.55
C ASN A 154 10.14 -0.47 1.31
N VAL A 155 10.52 0.64 0.66
CA VAL A 155 9.57 1.67 0.21
C VAL A 155 8.58 1.11 -0.80
N THR A 156 9.08 0.36 -1.79
CA THR A 156 8.23 -0.25 -2.83
C THR A 156 7.20 -1.19 -2.21
N LEU A 157 7.63 -2.06 -1.28
CA LEU A 157 6.72 -2.97 -0.57
C LEU A 157 5.69 -2.23 0.30
N SER A 158 6.09 -1.19 1.02
CA SER A 158 5.17 -0.42 1.86
C SER A 158 4.11 0.32 1.04
N ILE A 159 4.48 0.91 -0.11
CA ILE A 159 3.55 1.54 -1.04
C ILE A 159 2.62 0.49 -1.66
N ALA A 160 3.15 -0.65 -2.13
CA ALA A 160 2.36 -1.75 -2.67
C ALA A 160 1.35 -2.28 -1.63
N SER A 161 1.71 -2.33 -0.34
CA SER A 161 0.81 -2.70 0.76
C SER A 161 -0.36 -1.72 0.91
N CYS A 162 -0.10 -0.42 0.80
CA CYS A 162 -1.15 0.60 0.82
C CYS A 162 -2.14 0.42 -0.35
N PHE A 163 -1.63 0.17 -1.56
CA PHE A 163 -2.48 -0.09 -2.72
C PHE A 163 -3.34 -1.32 -2.54
N LEU A 164 -2.76 -2.41 -2.07
CA LEU A 164 -3.46 -3.66 -1.85
C LEU A 164 -4.60 -3.48 -0.84
N LEU A 165 -4.32 -2.83 0.31
CA LEU A 165 -5.36 -2.54 1.29
C LEU A 165 -6.43 -1.61 0.73
N LEU A 166 -6.06 -0.52 0.05
CA LEU A 166 -7.02 0.41 -0.52
C LEU A 166 -7.95 -0.27 -1.54
N GLN A 167 -7.40 -1.14 -2.38
CA GLN A 167 -8.16 -1.95 -3.34
C GLN A 167 -9.13 -2.91 -2.64
N ARG A 168 -8.64 -3.65 -1.65
CA ARG A 168 -9.45 -4.65 -0.93
C ARG A 168 -10.50 -4.04 -0.02
N LEU A 169 -10.23 -2.87 0.56
CA LEU A 169 -11.16 -2.14 1.42
C LEU A 169 -12.17 -1.33 0.62
N GLY A 170 -11.74 -0.69 -0.46
CA GLY A 170 -12.55 0.24 -1.25
C GLY A 170 -13.18 -0.35 -2.52
N GLY A 171 -12.81 -1.57 -2.91
CA GLY A 171 -13.29 -2.20 -4.15
C GLY A 171 -12.78 -1.51 -5.43
N TYR A 172 -11.71 -0.72 -5.35
CA TYR A 172 -11.19 0.03 -6.49
C TYR A 172 -10.11 -0.74 -7.23
N GLN A 173 -10.21 -0.75 -8.56
CA GLN A 173 -9.07 -1.01 -9.42
C GLN A 173 -8.24 0.27 -9.52
N LEU A 174 -7.25 0.39 -8.64
CA LEU A 174 -6.24 1.45 -8.75
C LEU A 174 -5.18 0.99 -9.76
N GLN A 175 -5.26 1.51 -10.98
CA GLN A 175 -4.14 1.43 -11.91
C GLN A 175 -3.19 2.58 -11.59
N LEU A 176 -1.92 2.26 -11.35
CA LEU A 176 -0.82 3.20 -11.45
C LEU A 176 -0.61 3.50 -12.94
N GLU A 177 -1.38 4.43 -13.49
CA GLU A 177 -1.20 4.85 -14.86
C GLU A 177 0.16 5.52 -15.01
N ARG A 178 0.95 5.04 -15.99
CA ARG A 178 2.04 5.82 -16.55
C ARG A 178 1.43 7.12 -17.06
N HIS A 179 1.75 8.24 -16.46
CA HIS A 179 1.62 9.52 -17.14
C HIS A 179 2.70 9.55 -18.23
N VAL A 180 2.34 9.02 -19.39
CA VAL A 180 3.04 9.37 -20.61
C VAL A 180 2.67 10.82 -20.87
N HIS A 181 3.61 11.73 -20.61
CA HIS A 181 3.53 13.07 -21.18
C HIS A 181 3.54 12.92 -22.71
N HIS A 182 2.37 12.96 -23.33
CA HIS A 182 2.28 13.34 -24.72
C HIS A 182 2.62 14.84 -24.75
N GLU A 183 3.89 15.15 -24.96
CA GLU A 183 4.26 16.42 -25.54
C GLU A 183 3.64 16.43 -26.95
N ASN A 184 2.52 17.15 -27.06
CA ASN A 184 2.00 17.52 -28.37
C ASN A 184 3.02 18.45 -29.02
N ASN A 185 3.59 17.99 -30.12
CA ASN A 185 4.36 18.75 -31.05
C ASN A 185 3.66 20.07 -31.41
N LEU A 186 4.41 21.14 -31.33
CA LEU A 186 4.35 22.28 -32.25
C LEU A 186 5.53 22.24 -33.19
#